data_7b1abf501c3dfd8dfa64f218981e57bd
#
_entry.id   7b1abf501c3dfd8dfa64f218981e57bd
#
_cell.length_a   1.000
_cell.length_b   1.000
_cell.length_c   1.000
_cell.angle_alpha   90.00
_cell.angle_beta   90.00
_cell.angle_gamma   90.00
#
_symmetry.space_group_name_H-M   'P 1'
#
loop_
_entity.id
_entity.type
_entity.pdbx_description
1 polymer ?
#
loop_
_entity_poly.entity_id
_entity_poly.type
_entity_poly.pdbx_seq_one_letter_code
_entity_poly.pdbx_strand_id
1 'polypeptide(L)'
;GADIVTHETFRTMWDTAELDDEEDSAVLNVNSADDRGAALERYFSRPSPWGGKRSGPPRDFLERMRKAGESTGGTFAVPGPTHPLADGQTIRLGRREWVAMHTPGHTYDHLCLFDPEHGVVLTGDHVLPSITPHISGMTPQSDPLAEFFASLTRMEHLGDVTIALPAHGHPFEDLGGRARDIIEHHEDRLDIIRHAQEDLPNGSVVDFMRVLFRERSWGEMAESETYAHLEHLRELGELARSFTGGVAQYAPTA
;
A
#
# COMPACT_ATOMS: atom_id res chain seq x y z
N GLY A 1 12.04 10.63 -24.20
CA GLY A 1 11.88 10.17 -22.83
C GLY A 1 11.27 8.77 -22.84
N ALA A 2 11.26 8.08 -21.70
CA ALA A 2 10.54 6.82 -21.56
C ALA A 2 9.06 7.11 -21.32
N ASP A 3 8.19 6.23 -21.82
CA ASP A 3 6.77 6.27 -21.49
C ASP A 3 6.55 5.73 -20.06
N ILE A 4 5.64 6.35 -19.31
CA ILE A 4 5.28 5.99 -17.95
C ILE A 4 3.82 5.54 -17.96
N VAL A 5 3.64 4.25 -17.71
CA VAL A 5 2.34 3.60 -17.67
C VAL A 5 1.91 3.44 -16.23
N THR A 6 0.70 3.90 -15.90
CA THR A 6 0.14 3.81 -14.53
C THR A 6 -1.35 3.48 -14.61
N HIS A 7 -1.94 3.11 -13.50
CA HIS A 7 -3.40 3.18 -13.36
C HIS A 7 -3.86 4.65 -13.38
N GLU A 8 -5.07 4.92 -13.86
CA GLU A 8 -5.62 6.29 -13.96
C GLU A 8 -5.77 7.00 -12.60
N THR A 9 -5.88 6.22 -11.51
CA THR A 9 -5.93 6.76 -10.15
C THR A 9 -4.57 7.07 -9.56
N PHE A 10 -3.48 6.80 -10.30
CA PHE A 10 -2.12 7.05 -9.80
C PHE A 10 -1.98 8.49 -9.29
N ARG A 11 -1.43 8.59 -8.09
CA ARG A 11 -1.04 9.86 -7.47
C ARG A 11 0.35 9.70 -6.88
N THR A 12 1.15 10.73 -6.98
CA THR A 12 2.42 10.76 -6.27
C THR A 12 2.18 11.02 -4.78
N MET A 13 3.16 10.71 -3.93
CA MET A 13 3.07 11.08 -2.50
C MET A 13 2.87 12.59 -2.28
N TRP A 14 3.19 13.41 -3.27
CA TRP A 14 3.00 14.86 -3.25
C TRP A 14 1.53 15.22 -3.53
N ASP A 15 0.88 14.52 -4.44
CA ASP A 15 -0.52 14.71 -4.78
C ASP A 15 -1.44 14.29 -3.62
N THR A 16 -1.06 13.25 -2.86
CA THR A 16 -1.82 12.80 -1.68
C THR A 16 -1.67 13.75 -0.50
N ALA A 17 -0.57 14.46 -0.39
CA ALA A 17 -0.41 15.49 0.64
C ALA A 17 -1.31 16.72 0.40
N GLU A 18 -1.80 16.93 -0.83
CA GLU A 18 -2.71 18.02 -1.20
C GLU A 18 -4.18 17.73 -0.87
N LEU A 19 -4.56 16.44 -0.75
CA LEU A 19 -5.98 16.06 -0.64
C LEU A 19 -6.58 16.27 0.76
N ASP A 20 -5.75 16.47 1.79
CA ASP A 20 -6.24 16.52 3.18
C ASP A 20 -6.55 17.93 3.71
N ASP A 21 -6.16 19.01 3.02
CA ASP A 21 -6.40 20.38 3.47
C ASP A 21 -6.65 21.36 2.32
N GLU A 22 -7.87 21.90 2.21
CA GLU A 22 -8.19 23.01 1.29
C GLU A 22 -7.36 24.29 1.57
N GLU A 23 -6.82 24.45 2.78
CA GLU A 23 -5.94 25.57 3.16
C GLU A 23 -4.48 25.36 2.74
N ASP A 24 -4.01 24.13 2.55
CA ASP A 24 -2.62 23.82 2.17
C ASP A 24 -2.38 23.71 0.66
N SER A 25 -3.42 23.70 -0.17
CA SER A 25 -3.30 23.60 -1.64
C SER A 25 -2.48 24.77 -2.27
N ALA A 26 -2.34 25.88 -1.56
CA ALA A 26 -1.49 27.00 -1.99
C ALA A 26 0.03 26.78 -1.73
N VAL A 27 0.40 25.75 -0.97
CA VAL A 27 1.78 25.54 -0.48
C VAL A 27 2.57 24.56 -1.33
N LEU A 28 1.91 23.75 -2.14
CA LEU A 28 2.56 22.65 -2.88
C LEU A 28 2.89 22.95 -4.35
N ASN A 29 2.94 24.20 -4.73
CA ASN A 29 3.72 24.61 -5.89
C ASN A 29 5.22 24.49 -5.56
N VAL A 30 5.63 23.25 -5.21
CA VAL A 30 6.94 22.90 -4.62
C VAL A 30 8.02 23.00 -5.69
N ASN A 31 8.42 24.22 -6.00
CA ASN A 31 9.45 24.50 -7.00
C ASN A 31 10.88 24.53 -6.41
N SER A 32 11.05 24.38 -5.10
CA SER A 32 12.36 24.39 -4.46
C SER A 32 12.64 23.16 -3.58
N ALA A 33 13.91 22.80 -3.41
CA ALA A 33 14.33 21.69 -2.54
C ALA A 33 13.99 21.95 -1.07
N ASP A 34 13.99 23.22 -0.65
CA ASP A 34 13.67 23.62 0.73
C ASP A 34 12.18 23.44 1.03
N ASP A 35 11.30 23.75 0.07
CA ASP A 35 9.85 23.59 0.21
C ASP A 35 9.47 22.09 0.34
N ARG A 36 10.19 21.20 -0.37
CA ARG A 36 10.00 19.74 -0.29
C ARG A 36 10.41 19.17 1.06
N GLY A 37 11.53 19.64 1.61
CA GLY A 37 11.97 19.29 2.96
C GLY A 37 10.91 19.65 4.01
N ALA A 38 10.36 20.85 3.92
CA ALA A 38 9.31 21.31 4.82
C ALA A 38 7.99 20.57 4.63
N ALA A 39 7.64 20.19 3.39
CA ALA A 39 6.45 19.36 3.10
C ALA A 39 6.59 17.94 3.68
N LEU A 40 7.76 17.32 3.53
CA LEU A 40 8.05 16.02 4.14
C LEU A 40 8.02 16.08 5.66
N GLU A 41 8.62 17.11 6.28
CA GLU A 41 8.58 17.29 7.73
C GLU A 41 7.14 17.44 8.23
N ARG A 42 6.30 18.19 7.52
CA ARG A 42 4.86 18.32 7.85
C ARG A 42 4.13 17.01 7.69
N TYR A 43 4.32 16.29 6.58
CA TYR A 43 3.70 14.98 6.34
C TYR A 43 4.04 13.99 7.46
N PHE A 44 5.31 13.91 7.87
CA PHE A 44 5.74 13.02 8.95
C PHE A 44 5.45 13.53 10.36
N SER A 45 5.12 14.81 10.53
CA SER A 45 4.67 15.36 11.81
C SER A 45 3.19 15.12 12.11
N ARG A 46 2.40 14.76 11.09
CA ARG A 46 0.98 14.41 11.28
C ARG A 46 0.87 13.11 12.11
N PRO A 47 -0.12 13.00 13.00
CA PRO A 47 -0.37 11.72 13.68
C PRO A 47 -0.76 10.65 12.66
N SER A 48 -0.50 9.39 12.99
CA SER A 48 -1.04 8.28 12.22
C SER A 48 -2.57 8.19 12.37
N PRO A 49 -3.31 7.56 11.45
CA PRO A 49 -4.76 7.39 11.58
C PRO A 49 -5.18 6.68 12.86
N TRP A 50 -4.31 5.85 13.42
CA TRP A 50 -4.53 5.16 14.70
C TRP A 50 -4.04 5.95 15.92
N GLY A 51 -3.50 7.16 15.71
CA GLY A 51 -2.96 8.01 16.76
C GLY A 51 -1.49 7.71 17.07
N GLY A 52 -0.90 8.52 17.95
CA GLY A 52 0.51 8.44 18.28
C GLY A 52 1.39 9.32 17.38
N LYS A 53 2.69 9.34 17.69
CA LYS A 53 3.68 10.05 16.89
C LYS A 53 4.20 9.14 15.80
N ARG A 54 4.15 9.61 14.56
CA ARG A 54 4.84 8.93 13.46
C ARG A 54 6.36 9.01 13.68
N SER A 55 7.01 7.89 13.47
CA SER A 55 8.46 7.85 13.35
C SER A 55 8.80 8.38 11.96
N GLY A 56 9.15 9.63 11.85
CA GLY A 56 9.60 10.18 10.56
C GLY A 56 10.74 9.35 9.96
N PRO A 57 11.01 9.49 8.65
CA PRO A 57 12.10 8.77 8.02
C PRO A 57 13.42 9.09 8.73
N PRO A 58 14.38 8.14 8.75
CA PRO A 58 15.69 8.36 9.32
C PRO A 58 16.33 9.65 8.77
N ARG A 59 16.99 10.43 9.63
CA ARG A 59 17.62 11.71 9.22
C ARG A 59 18.57 11.56 8.04
N ASP A 60 19.29 10.45 7.96
CA ASP A 60 20.18 10.12 6.85
C ASP A 60 19.42 9.88 5.52
N PHE A 61 18.17 9.40 5.57
CA PHE A 61 17.30 9.32 4.39
C PHE A 61 16.90 10.70 3.90
N LEU A 62 16.47 11.59 4.81
CA LEU A 62 16.13 12.99 4.46
C LEU A 62 17.35 13.73 3.89
N GLU A 63 18.54 13.54 4.48
CA GLU A 63 19.78 14.12 3.95
C GLU A 63 20.15 13.59 2.56
N ARG A 64 19.97 12.28 2.32
CA ARG A 64 20.19 11.69 0.99
C ARG A 64 19.22 12.25 -0.04
N MET A 65 17.95 12.40 0.32
CA MET A 65 16.92 13.02 -0.54
C MET A 65 17.27 14.48 -0.85
N ARG A 66 17.70 15.26 0.15
CA ARG A 66 18.14 16.64 -0.05
C ARG A 66 19.35 16.73 -0.97
N LYS A 67 20.39 15.91 -0.74
CA LYS A 67 21.60 15.86 -1.59
C LYS A 67 21.29 15.41 -3.03
N ALA A 68 20.39 14.46 -3.21
CA ALA A 68 19.94 14.05 -4.54
C ALA A 68 19.22 15.19 -5.26
N GLY A 69 18.37 15.95 -4.56
CA GLY A 69 17.74 17.17 -5.09
C GLY A 69 18.74 18.24 -5.51
N GLU A 70 19.77 18.49 -4.69
CA GLU A 70 20.84 19.45 -5.01
C GLU A 70 21.65 19.06 -6.26
N SER A 71 21.97 17.75 -6.41
CA SER A 71 22.74 17.24 -7.55
C SER A 71 21.98 17.27 -8.87
N THR A 72 20.65 17.32 -8.84
CA THR A 72 19.75 17.41 -10.01
C THR A 72 19.23 18.81 -10.29
N GLY A 73 19.83 19.84 -9.68
CA GLY A 73 19.42 21.23 -9.85
C GLY A 73 18.07 21.58 -9.21
N GLY A 74 17.72 20.86 -8.14
CA GLY A 74 16.48 21.09 -7.38
C GLY A 74 15.23 20.45 -8.00
N THR A 75 15.34 19.84 -9.16
CA THR A 75 14.20 19.24 -9.88
C THR A 75 14.21 17.74 -9.76
N PHE A 76 13.85 17.20 -8.60
CA PHE A 76 13.35 15.82 -8.53
C PHE A 76 11.84 15.87 -8.91
N ALA A 77 11.57 16.25 -10.16
CA ALA A 77 10.22 16.13 -10.68
C ALA A 77 9.97 14.63 -10.88
N VAL A 78 9.08 14.06 -10.09
CA VAL A 78 8.50 12.74 -10.43
C VAL A 78 7.80 12.97 -11.77
N PRO A 79 8.24 12.32 -12.85
CA PRO A 79 7.60 12.53 -14.13
C PRO A 79 6.16 12.02 -14.05
N GLY A 80 5.22 12.83 -14.51
CA GLY A 80 3.81 12.45 -14.58
C GLY A 80 3.59 11.26 -15.52
N PRO A 81 2.51 10.50 -15.33
CA PRO A 81 2.14 9.41 -16.22
C PRO A 81 1.90 9.93 -17.66
N THR A 82 2.44 9.20 -18.62
CA THR A 82 2.20 9.48 -20.04
C THR A 82 1.06 8.64 -20.61
N HIS A 83 0.79 7.49 -19.99
CA HIS A 83 -0.26 6.56 -20.39
C HIS A 83 -1.03 6.07 -19.13
N PRO A 84 -1.98 6.86 -18.61
CA PRO A 84 -2.90 6.38 -17.58
C PRO A 84 -3.84 5.35 -18.20
N LEU A 85 -4.02 4.21 -17.53
CA LEU A 85 -4.86 3.09 -17.98
C LEU A 85 -5.98 2.85 -16.99
N ALA A 86 -7.18 2.60 -17.50
CA ALA A 86 -8.27 2.03 -16.75
C ALA A 86 -8.16 0.50 -16.66
N ASP A 87 -8.83 -0.10 -15.68
CA ASP A 87 -8.94 -1.56 -15.57
C ASP A 87 -9.53 -2.18 -16.85
N GLY A 88 -8.92 -3.25 -17.34
CA GLY A 88 -9.31 -3.93 -18.58
C GLY A 88 -8.86 -3.25 -19.87
N GLN A 89 -8.28 -2.08 -19.82
CA GLN A 89 -7.78 -1.38 -21.00
C GLN A 89 -6.54 -2.08 -21.56
N THR A 90 -6.43 -2.14 -22.89
CA THR A 90 -5.25 -2.71 -23.56
C THR A 90 -4.24 -1.65 -23.92
N ILE A 91 -2.96 -2.02 -23.83
CA ILE A 91 -1.83 -1.19 -24.26
C ILE A 91 -0.83 -2.04 -25.03
N ARG A 92 -0.24 -1.46 -26.08
CA ARG A 92 0.84 -2.12 -26.81
C ARG A 92 2.19 -1.63 -26.32
N LEU A 93 2.92 -2.54 -25.64
CA LEU A 93 4.29 -2.29 -25.18
C LEU A 93 5.26 -3.20 -25.92
N GLY A 94 6.15 -2.61 -26.67
CA GLY A 94 7.04 -3.33 -27.57
C GLY A 94 6.27 -4.02 -28.70
N ARG A 95 6.34 -5.36 -28.73
CA ARG A 95 5.65 -6.18 -29.75
C ARG A 95 4.44 -6.94 -29.20
N ARG A 96 4.08 -6.70 -27.92
CA ARG A 96 3.03 -7.42 -27.19
C ARG A 96 1.86 -6.51 -26.87
N GLU A 97 0.68 -7.07 -26.81
CA GLU A 97 -0.52 -6.42 -26.28
C GLU A 97 -0.72 -6.87 -24.83
N TRP A 98 -0.95 -5.90 -23.96
CA TRP A 98 -1.12 -6.10 -22.54
C TRP A 98 -2.47 -5.59 -22.08
N VAL A 99 -3.15 -6.36 -21.24
CA VAL A 99 -4.38 -5.95 -20.56
C VAL A 99 -3.99 -5.39 -19.20
N ALA A 100 -4.40 -4.17 -18.94
CA ALA A 100 -4.23 -3.52 -17.65
C ALA A 100 -5.18 -4.14 -16.62
N MET A 101 -4.69 -4.51 -15.47
CA MET A 101 -5.46 -5.07 -14.38
C MET A 101 -5.25 -4.21 -13.14
N HIS A 102 -6.25 -3.46 -12.73
CA HIS A 102 -6.21 -2.74 -11.47
C HIS A 102 -6.26 -3.74 -10.31
N THR A 103 -5.24 -3.71 -9.45
CA THR A 103 -5.03 -4.68 -8.36
C THR A 103 -4.71 -3.94 -7.06
N PRO A 104 -5.68 -3.18 -6.51
CA PRO A 104 -5.48 -2.41 -5.29
C PRO A 104 -5.20 -3.32 -4.08
N GLY A 105 -4.56 -2.74 -3.07
CA GLY A 105 -4.23 -3.38 -1.80
C GLY A 105 -2.86 -2.97 -1.29
N HIS A 106 -1.77 -3.42 -1.94
CA HIS A 106 -0.42 -2.95 -1.60
C HIS A 106 -0.30 -1.43 -1.77
N THR A 107 -0.74 -0.92 -2.92
CA THR A 107 -1.10 0.49 -3.13
C THR A 107 -2.50 0.55 -3.74
N TYR A 108 -3.21 1.68 -3.56
CA TYR A 108 -4.58 1.85 -4.07
C TYR A 108 -4.63 1.95 -5.60
N ASP A 109 -3.53 2.28 -6.23
CA ASP A 109 -3.37 2.49 -7.67
C ASP A 109 -2.54 1.39 -8.35
N HIS A 110 -2.30 0.27 -7.64
CA HIS A 110 -1.46 -0.80 -8.16
C HIS A 110 -2.01 -1.37 -9.47
N LEU A 111 -1.12 -1.60 -10.43
CA LEU A 111 -1.43 -2.07 -11.76
C LEU A 111 -0.59 -3.30 -12.09
N CYS A 112 -1.25 -4.40 -12.43
CA CYS A 112 -0.66 -5.54 -13.10
C CYS A 112 -0.90 -5.45 -14.61
N LEU A 113 -0.04 -6.08 -15.41
CA LEU A 113 -0.23 -6.18 -16.86
C LEU A 113 -0.24 -7.67 -17.26
N PHE A 114 -1.26 -8.07 -18.00
CA PHE A 114 -1.43 -9.42 -18.51
C PHE A 114 -1.30 -9.48 -20.03
N ASP A 115 -0.43 -10.36 -20.53
CA ASP A 115 -0.32 -10.73 -21.94
C ASP A 115 -1.06 -12.06 -22.16
N PRO A 116 -2.31 -12.05 -22.64
CA PRO A 116 -3.09 -13.26 -22.80
C PRO A 116 -2.61 -14.15 -23.95
N GLU A 117 -1.87 -13.63 -24.93
CA GLU A 117 -1.33 -14.40 -26.04
C GLU A 117 -0.23 -15.37 -25.59
N HIS A 118 0.57 -14.95 -24.58
CA HIS A 118 1.73 -15.71 -24.11
C HIS A 118 1.58 -16.20 -22.66
N GLY A 119 0.48 -15.87 -21.99
CA GLY A 119 0.26 -16.24 -20.59
C GLY A 119 1.22 -15.58 -19.61
N VAL A 120 1.66 -14.36 -19.89
CA VAL A 120 2.64 -13.64 -19.06
C VAL A 120 1.96 -12.57 -18.23
N VAL A 121 2.20 -12.55 -16.91
CA VAL A 121 1.68 -11.50 -16.01
C VAL A 121 2.84 -10.74 -15.38
N LEU A 122 2.84 -9.41 -15.49
CA LEU A 122 3.67 -8.53 -14.68
C LEU A 122 2.90 -8.25 -13.39
N THR A 123 3.30 -8.88 -12.28
CA THR A 123 2.54 -8.81 -11.02
C THR A 123 2.95 -7.64 -10.12
N GLY A 124 4.03 -6.92 -10.45
CA GLY A 124 4.52 -5.85 -9.58
C GLY A 124 4.75 -6.34 -8.16
N ASP A 125 4.28 -5.56 -7.19
CA ASP A 125 4.27 -5.92 -5.77
C ASP A 125 2.91 -6.50 -5.31
N HIS A 126 2.03 -6.88 -6.23
CA HIS A 126 0.74 -7.46 -5.88
C HIS A 126 0.86 -8.94 -5.46
N VAL A 127 1.51 -9.76 -6.29
CA VAL A 127 1.78 -11.17 -5.97
C VAL A 127 3.28 -11.44 -6.06
N LEU A 128 3.91 -11.70 -4.92
CA LEU A 128 5.34 -11.98 -4.79
C LEU A 128 5.58 -13.47 -4.49
N PRO A 129 6.64 -14.09 -5.01
CA PRO A 129 6.82 -15.54 -4.96
C PRO A 129 7.05 -16.11 -3.55
N SER A 130 7.59 -15.32 -2.62
CA SER A 130 8.04 -15.84 -1.32
C SER A 130 7.70 -14.97 -0.11
N ILE A 131 7.39 -13.70 -0.32
CA ILE A 131 6.99 -12.78 0.75
C ILE A 131 5.57 -12.27 0.49
N THR A 132 4.91 -11.81 1.55
CA THR A 132 3.60 -11.16 1.46
C THR A 132 3.82 -9.67 1.30
N PRO A 133 3.17 -9.01 0.33
CA PRO A 133 3.22 -7.55 0.22
C PRO A 133 2.66 -6.88 1.48
N HIS A 134 3.25 -5.75 1.85
CA HIS A 134 2.72 -4.91 2.92
C HIS A 134 1.40 -4.27 2.47
N ILE A 135 0.38 -4.32 3.31
CA ILE A 135 -0.90 -3.63 3.11
C ILE A 135 -0.94 -2.42 4.02
N SER A 136 -0.89 -1.25 3.40
CA SER A 136 -0.85 0.00 4.16
C SER A 136 -2.24 0.38 4.68
N GLY A 137 -2.33 0.66 5.98
CA GLY A 137 -3.50 1.35 6.56
C GLY A 137 -3.47 2.87 6.36
N MET A 138 -2.40 3.40 5.79
CA MET A 138 -2.28 4.82 5.42
C MET A 138 -2.61 5.01 3.93
N THR A 139 -3.85 4.79 3.60
CA THR A 139 -4.39 4.85 2.24
C THR A 139 -5.73 5.59 2.27
N PRO A 140 -6.18 6.21 1.17
CA PRO A 140 -7.50 6.83 1.10
C PRO A 140 -8.66 5.83 1.15
N GLN A 141 -8.38 4.54 1.00
CA GLN A 141 -9.38 3.47 1.01
C GLN A 141 -9.80 3.15 2.45
N SER A 142 -11.11 2.92 2.65
CA SER A 142 -11.66 2.54 3.97
C SER A 142 -11.27 1.12 4.38
N ASP A 143 -11.11 0.22 3.40
CA ASP A 143 -10.77 -1.19 3.62
C ASP A 143 -9.79 -1.70 2.54
N PRO A 144 -8.50 -1.37 2.66
CA PRO A 144 -7.49 -1.80 1.69
C PRO A 144 -7.29 -3.32 1.68
N LEU A 145 -7.58 -4.02 2.79
CA LEU A 145 -7.44 -5.47 2.84
C LEU A 145 -8.55 -6.18 2.07
N ALA A 146 -9.80 -5.70 2.13
CA ALA A 146 -10.88 -6.23 1.31
C ALA A 146 -10.59 -6.06 -0.18
N GLU A 147 -10.08 -4.91 -0.59
CA GLU A 147 -9.69 -4.68 -1.99
C GLU A 147 -8.53 -5.59 -2.42
N PHE A 148 -7.57 -5.83 -1.52
CA PHE A 148 -6.49 -6.76 -1.77
C PHE A 148 -7.00 -8.20 -1.95
N PHE A 149 -7.90 -8.67 -1.10
CA PHE A 149 -8.53 -9.98 -1.25
C PHE A 149 -9.30 -10.11 -2.57
N ALA A 150 -10.06 -9.10 -2.95
CA ALA A 150 -10.78 -9.10 -4.21
C ALA A 150 -9.83 -9.17 -5.42
N SER A 151 -8.73 -8.42 -5.39
CA SER A 151 -7.74 -8.45 -6.47
C SER A 151 -6.91 -9.75 -6.48
N LEU A 152 -6.56 -10.32 -5.33
CA LEU A 152 -5.93 -11.65 -5.24
C LEU A 152 -6.83 -12.76 -5.77
N THR A 153 -8.13 -12.70 -5.47
CA THR A 153 -9.13 -13.66 -5.99
C THR A 153 -9.20 -13.58 -7.53
N ARG A 154 -9.08 -12.39 -8.11
CA ARG A 154 -8.96 -12.24 -9.58
C ARG A 154 -7.69 -12.92 -10.11
N MET A 155 -6.56 -12.81 -9.40
CA MET A 155 -5.31 -13.48 -9.79
C MET A 155 -5.40 -14.99 -9.64
N GLU A 156 -6.05 -15.50 -8.60
CA GLU A 156 -6.29 -16.92 -8.41
C GLU A 156 -7.07 -17.53 -9.57
N HIS A 157 -8.02 -16.79 -10.11
CA HIS A 157 -8.90 -17.26 -11.19
C HIS A 157 -8.47 -16.78 -12.59
N LEU A 158 -7.32 -16.11 -12.70
CA LEU A 158 -6.78 -15.69 -13.99
C LEU A 158 -6.29 -16.92 -14.76
N GLY A 159 -7.03 -17.31 -15.79
CA GLY A 159 -6.71 -18.46 -16.63
C GLY A 159 -5.50 -18.23 -17.53
N ASP A 160 -4.95 -19.33 -18.06
CA ASP A 160 -3.91 -19.32 -19.09
C ASP A 160 -2.60 -18.58 -18.72
N VAL A 161 -2.27 -18.50 -17.42
CA VAL A 161 -1.00 -17.95 -16.94
C VAL A 161 0.08 -19.01 -17.02
N THR A 162 1.12 -18.72 -17.81
CA THR A 162 2.32 -19.56 -17.94
C THR A 162 3.40 -19.14 -16.97
N ILE A 163 3.56 -17.81 -16.75
CA ILE A 163 4.60 -17.25 -15.91
C ILE A 163 4.20 -15.89 -15.34
N ALA A 164 4.47 -15.71 -14.07
CA ALA A 164 4.35 -14.44 -13.36
C ALA A 164 5.72 -13.80 -13.15
N LEU A 165 5.82 -12.50 -13.42
CA LEU A 165 7.02 -11.69 -13.32
C LEU A 165 6.81 -10.62 -12.23
N PRO A 166 7.32 -10.86 -11.01
CA PRO A 166 7.15 -9.95 -9.88
C PRO A 166 8.19 -8.82 -9.87
N ALA A 167 7.92 -7.75 -9.09
CA ALA A 167 8.90 -6.69 -8.86
C ALA A 167 10.06 -7.15 -7.97
N HIS A 168 9.83 -8.12 -7.09
CA HIS A 168 10.82 -8.69 -6.19
C HIS A 168 10.83 -10.22 -6.23
N GLY A 169 12.02 -10.83 -6.16
CA GLY A 169 12.19 -12.28 -6.21
C GLY A 169 12.39 -12.78 -7.64
N HIS A 170 12.05 -14.05 -7.87
CA HIS A 170 12.23 -14.70 -9.17
C HIS A 170 10.89 -14.92 -9.87
N PRO A 171 10.86 -15.02 -11.21
CA PRO A 171 9.69 -15.48 -11.93
C PRO A 171 9.15 -16.80 -11.39
N PHE A 172 7.84 -17.01 -11.44
CA PHE A 172 7.17 -18.22 -10.94
C PHE A 172 5.95 -18.57 -11.81
N GLU A 173 5.50 -19.82 -11.76
CA GLU A 173 4.49 -20.37 -12.68
C GLU A 173 3.11 -20.45 -12.02
N ASP A 174 3.01 -20.82 -10.74
CA ASP A 174 1.73 -20.98 -10.04
C ASP A 174 1.23 -19.67 -9.43
N LEU A 175 0.74 -18.77 -10.29
CA LEU A 175 0.16 -17.50 -9.85
C LEU A 175 -1.08 -17.70 -8.97
N GLY A 176 -1.98 -18.60 -9.38
CA GLY A 176 -3.24 -18.84 -8.66
C GLY A 176 -3.01 -19.46 -7.28
N GLY A 177 -2.16 -20.47 -7.19
CA GLY A 177 -1.79 -21.07 -5.91
C GLY A 177 -1.12 -20.05 -4.98
N ARG A 178 -0.21 -19.23 -5.52
CA ARG A 178 0.46 -18.21 -4.72
C ARG A 178 -0.50 -17.11 -4.23
N ALA A 179 -1.44 -16.68 -5.06
CA ALA A 179 -2.46 -15.71 -4.65
C ALA A 179 -3.31 -16.27 -3.48
N ARG A 180 -3.68 -17.54 -3.54
CA ARG A 180 -4.39 -18.23 -2.46
C ARG A 180 -3.57 -18.30 -1.17
N ASP A 181 -2.29 -18.66 -1.24
CA ASP A 181 -1.40 -18.66 -0.06
C ASP A 181 -1.33 -17.29 0.62
N ILE A 182 -1.38 -16.21 -0.17
CA ILE A 182 -1.36 -14.84 0.39
C ILE A 182 -2.69 -14.52 1.07
N ILE A 183 -3.83 -14.93 0.48
CA ILE A 183 -5.15 -14.79 1.11
C ILE A 183 -5.16 -15.54 2.45
N GLU A 184 -4.78 -16.81 2.45
CA GLU A 184 -4.73 -17.64 3.66
C GLU A 184 -3.84 -17.00 4.75
N HIS A 185 -2.70 -16.44 4.38
CA HIS A 185 -1.81 -15.75 5.31
C HIS A 185 -2.49 -14.56 6.02
N HIS A 186 -3.28 -13.76 5.29
CA HIS A 186 -3.99 -12.63 5.90
C HIS A 186 -5.21 -13.08 6.70
N GLU A 187 -5.91 -14.13 6.27
CA GLU A 187 -6.99 -14.74 7.07
C GLU A 187 -6.46 -15.30 8.40
N ASP A 188 -5.31 -15.98 8.40
CA ASP A 188 -4.65 -16.43 9.63
C ASP A 188 -4.36 -15.26 10.57
N ARG A 189 -3.95 -14.12 10.05
CA ARG A 189 -3.73 -12.91 10.87
C ARG A 189 -5.01 -12.33 11.44
N LEU A 190 -6.09 -12.33 10.66
CA LEU A 190 -7.42 -11.92 11.16
C LEU A 190 -7.87 -12.84 12.28
N ASP A 191 -7.64 -14.16 12.16
CA ASP A 191 -7.96 -15.13 13.20
C ASP A 191 -7.12 -14.91 14.46
N ILE A 192 -5.84 -14.60 14.32
CA ILE A 192 -5.00 -14.23 15.47
C ILE A 192 -5.56 -13.00 16.20
N ILE A 193 -6.01 -11.97 15.46
CA ILE A 193 -6.65 -10.78 16.06
C ILE A 193 -7.94 -11.17 16.78
N ARG A 194 -8.80 -11.98 16.15
CA ARG A 194 -10.06 -12.46 16.76
C ARG A 194 -9.81 -13.15 18.09
N HIS A 195 -8.84 -14.04 18.16
CA HIS A 195 -8.48 -14.72 19.40
C HIS A 195 -7.86 -13.79 20.45
N ALA A 196 -7.02 -12.85 20.00
CA ALA A 196 -6.37 -11.90 20.92
C ALA A 196 -7.34 -10.94 21.61
N GLN A 197 -8.56 -10.75 21.09
CA GLN A 197 -9.58 -9.89 21.70
C GLN A 197 -9.99 -10.33 23.11
N GLU A 198 -9.88 -11.62 23.42
CA GLU A 198 -10.18 -12.13 24.76
C GLU A 198 -9.24 -11.52 25.82
N ASP A 199 -7.97 -11.35 25.46
CA ASP A 199 -6.93 -10.75 26.32
C ASP A 199 -6.80 -9.24 26.13
N LEU A 200 -7.27 -8.71 24.99
CA LEU A 200 -7.21 -7.31 24.59
C LEU A 200 -8.61 -6.72 24.31
N PRO A 201 -9.52 -6.69 25.31
CA PRO A 201 -10.93 -6.31 25.07
C PRO A 201 -11.11 -4.83 24.67
N ASN A 202 -10.06 -4.03 24.74
CA ASN A 202 -9.99 -2.65 24.25
C ASN A 202 -8.54 -2.31 23.89
N GLY A 203 -7.97 -3.10 22.98
CA GLY A 203 -6.57 -3.01 22.60
C GLY A 203 -6.31 -1.89 21.60
N SER A 204 -5.13 -1.26 21.68
CA SER A 204 -4.63 -0.33 20.69
C SER A 204 -4.01 -1.07 19.49
N VAL A 205 -3.77 -0.35 18.38
CA VAL A 205 -3.03 -0.90 17.22
C VAL A 205 -1.68 -1.47 17.64
N VAL A 206 -0.97 -0.79 18.56
CA VAL A 206 0.33 -1.26 19.07
C VAL A 206 0.20 -2.55 19.86
N ASP A 207 -0.87 -2.74 20.62
CA ASP A 207 -1.11 -3.97 21.38
C ASP A 207 -1.33 -5.15 20.42
N PHE A 208 -2.18 -5.01 19.42
CA PHE A 208 -2.42 -6.04 18.40
C PHE A 208 -1.19 -6.27 17.50
N MET A 209 -0.42 -5.22 17.16
CA MET A 209 0.84 -5.38 16.44
C MET A 209 1.82 -6.29 17.16
N ARG A 210 1.91 -6.20 18.50
CA ARG A 210 2.78 -7.07 19.31
C ARG A 210 2.35 -8.53 19.31
N VAL A 211 1.09 -8.79 19.08
CA VAL A 211 0.56 -10.15 18.89
C VAL A 211 0.87 -10.69 17.50
N LEU A 212 0.69 -9.86 16.47
CA LEU A 212 0.87 -10.27 15.07
C LEU A 212 2.32 -10.38 14.64
N PHE A 213 3.21 -9.55 15.19
CA PHE A 213 4.58 -9.42 14.71
C PHE A 213 5.61 -9.74 15.80
N ARG A 214 6.72 -10.35 15.38
CA ARG A 214 7.87 -10.54 16.26
C ARG A 214 8.52 -9.19 16.58
N GLU A 215 9.08 -9.02 17.77
CA GLU A 215 9.70 -7.77 18.26
C GLU A 215 10.67 -7.12 17.26
N ARG A 216 11.48 -7.92 16.55
CA ARG A 216 12.40 -7.42 15.51
C ARG A 216 11.73 -6.72 14.31
N SER A 217 10.43 -6.91 14.15
CA SER A 217 9.63 -6.35 13.05
C SER A 217 8.69 -5.23 13.53
N TRP A 218 8.70 -4.88 14.82
CA TRP A 218 7.88 -3.78 15.33
C TRP A 218 8.30 -2.45 14.73
N GLY A 219 7.33 -1.60 14.45
CA GLY A 219 7.51 -0.28 13.89
C GLY A 219 6.33 0.16 13.04
N GLU A 220 6.44 1.33 12.43
CA GLU A 220 5.35 2.00 11.73
C GLU A 220 4.73 1.14 10.60
N MET A 221 5.53 0.35 9.89
CA MET A 221 4.99 -0.56 8.86
C MET A 221 4.14 -1.68 9.49
N ALA A 222 4.60 -2.28 10.58
CA ALA A 222 3.83 -3.31 11.27
C ALA A 222 2.56 -2.74 11.91
N GLU A 223 2.63 -1.52 12.47
CA GLU A 223 1.46 -0.81 12.98
C GLU A 223 0.46 -0.51 11.85
N SER A 224 0.93 0.00 10.73
CA SER A 224 0.11 0.32 9.56
C SER A 224 -0.60 -0.92 9.02
N GLU A 225 0.09 -2.04 8.89
CA GLU A 225 -0.50 -3.30 8.43
C GLU A 225 -1.49 -3.87 9.47
N THR A 226 -1.16 -3.76 10.77
CA THR A 226 -2.10 -4.14 11.84
C THR A 226 -3.37 -3.28 11.80
N TYR A 227 -3.22 -1.97 11.59
CA TYR A 227 -4.35 -1.07 11.46
C TYR A 227 -5.25 -1.45 10.27
N ALA A 228 -4.68 -1.82 9.12
CA ALA A 228 -5.46 -2.29 7.97
C ALA A 228 -6.30 -3.53 8.30
N HIS A 229 -5.74 -4.50 9.05
CA HIS A 229 -6.47 -5.69 9.50
C HIS A 229 -7.59 -5.36 10.51
N LEU A 230 -7.32 -4.46 11.45
CA LEU A 230 -8.31 -4.02 12.45
C LEU A 230 -9.46 -3.24 11.78
N GLU A 231 -9.17 -2.39 10.81
CA GLU A 231 -10.19 -1.68 10.05
C GLU A 231 -11.03 -2.64 9.19
N HIS A 232 -10.42 -3.67 8.62
CA HIS A 232 -11.16 -4.72 7.91
C HIS A 232 -12.17 -5.42 8.84
N LEU A 233 -11.77 -5.84 10.03
CA LEU A 233 -12.68 -6.45 11.01
C LEU A 233 -13.76 -5.44 11.48
N ARG A 234 -13.42 -4.16 11.55
CA ARG A 234 -14.40 -3.10 11.85
C ARG A 234 -15.42 -2.94 10.72
N GLU A 235 -15.01 -2.93 9.47
CA GLU A 235 -15.92 -2.88 8.32
C GLU A 235 -16.81 -4.12 8.23
N LEU A 236 -16.31 -5.30 8.63
CA LEU A 236 -17.12 -6.51 8.79
C LEU A 236 -18.10 -6.45 9.97
N GLY A 237 -18.01 -5.42 10.83
CA GLY A 237 -18.86 -5.28 12.01
C GLY A 237 -18.44 -6.16 13.20
N GLU A 238 -17.27 -6.79 13.15
CA GLU A 238 -16.75 -7.63 14.23
C GLU A 238 -16.10 -6.79 15.35
N LEU A 239 -15.54 -5.63 15.00
CA LEU A 239 -14.91 -4.69 15.92
C LEU A 239 -15.58 -3.32 15.88
N ALA A 240 -15.60 -2.66 17.04
CA ALA A 240 -15.91 -1.24 17.19
C ALA A 240 -14.63 -0.47 17.49
N ARG A 241 -14.44 0.68 16.83
CA ARG A 241 -13.33 1.59 17.10
C ARG A 241 -13.78 2.77 17.94
N SER A 242 -12.99 3.11 18.97
CA SER A 242 -13.12 4.32 19.77
C SER A 242 -11.76 5.02 19.88
N PHE A 243 -11.73 6.24 20.43
CA PHE A 243 -10.47 6.95 20.65
C PHE A 243 -10.33 7.32 22.13
N THR A 244 -9.16 6.98 22.70
CA THR A 244 -8.78 7.34 24.07
C THR A 244 -7.46 8.10 24.04
N GLY A 245 -7.48 9.36 24.46
CA GLY A 245 -6.27 10.21 24.41
C GLY A 245 -5.71 10.41 22.99
N GLY A 246 -6.56 10.35 21.96
CA GLY A 246 -6.14 10.47 20.56
C GLY A 246 -5.58 9.16 19.97
N VAL A 247 -5.64 8.03 20.68
CA VAL A 247 -5.21 6.72 20.21
C VAL A 247 -6.42 5.83 19.95
N ALA A 248 -6.47 5.20 18.77
CA ALA A 248 -7.52 4.26 18.40
C ALA A 248 -7.48 3.01 19.30
N GLN A 249 -8.65 2.59 19.78
CA GLN A 249 -8.89 1.41 20.57
C GLN A 249 -9.95 0.56 19.88
N TYR A 250 -9.76 -0.74 19.88
CA TYR A 250 -10.65 -1.71 19.25
C TYR A 250 -11.21 -2.67 20.28
N ALA A 251 -12.53 -2.84 20.24
CA ALA A 251 -13.26 -3.76 21.10
C ALA A 251 -14.22 -4.62 20.28
N PRO A 252 -14.56 -5.85 20.70
CA PRO A 252 -15.59 -6.64 20.07
C PRO A 252 -16.91 -5.88 20.01
N THR A 253 -17.63 -6.02 18.90
CA THR A 253 -19.04 -5.59 18.84
C THR A 253 -19.91 -6.54 19.67
N ALA A 254 -20.93 -5.99 20.33
CA ALA A 254 -21.83 -6.76 21.21
C ALA A 254 -22.75 -7.68 20.39
#